data_ba2677f6b6589e174ec679b46a381b48
#
_entry.id   ba2677f6b6589e174ec679b46a381b48
#
_cell.length_a   1.000
_cell.length_b   1.000
_cell.length_c   1.000
_cell.angle_alpha   90.00
_cell.angle_beta   90.00
_cell.angle_gamma   90.00
#
_symmetry.space_group_name_H-M   'P 1'
#
loop_
_entity.id
_entity.type
_entity.pdbx_description
1 polymer ?
#
loop_
_entity_poly.entity_id
_entity_poly.type
_entity_poly.pdbx_seq_one_letter_code
_entity_poly.pdbx_strand_id
1 'polypeptide(L)'
;MLAYAADCMLIPMAKANPKSIAELEAQKKAIKDAAATEVAAIRKATAEKVAALKSSERKLRALDIREQKRRENHAKILVGVAMIHQCQTSDASAAKFKGLLEEFYADSPERLKASLFGLSLIVKKPSSDQEQN
;
A
#
# COMPACT_ATOMS: atom_id res chain seq x y z
N MET A 1 33.32 1.68 7.06
CA MET A 1 33.99 2.44 8.14
C MET A 1 33.17 3.67 8.41
N LEU A 2 32.34 3.60 9.42
CA LEU A 2 31.67 4.76 9.97
C LEU A 2 32.67 5.44 10.90
N ALA A 3 33.33 6.48 10.41
CA ALA A 3 34.04 7.40 11.26
C ALA A 3 32.97 8.08 12.14
N TYR A 4 32.79 7.59 13.32
CA TYR A 4 32.22 8.39 14.40
C TYR A 4 33.24 9.51 14.65
N ALA A 5 33.11 10.59 13.94
CA ALA A 5 33.57 11.86 14.43
C ALA A 5 32.67 12.13 15.67
N ALA A 6 33.07 11.55 16.78
CA ALA A 6 32.74 12.10 18.06
C ALA A 6 33.41 13.46 18.11
N ASP A 7 32.82 14.44 17.46
CA ASP A 7 32.92 15.80 17.93
C ASP A 7 32.29 15.76 19.31
N CYS A 8 33.06 15.27 20.24
CA CYS A 8 32.94 15.70 21.60
C CYS A 8 33.01 17.20 21.51
N MET A 9 31.88 17.86 21.42
CA MET A 9 31.78 19.22 21.85
C MET A 9 32.30 19.18 23.28
N LEU A 10 33.56 19.45 23.42
CA LEU A 10 34.14 19.88 24.66
C LEU A 10 33.32 21.10 25.03
N ILE A 11 32.25 20.87 25.80
CA ILE A 11 31.61 21.92 26.55
C ILE A 11 32.78 22.52 27.29
N PRO A 12 33.17 23.79 26.98
CA PRO A 12 34.20 24.42 27.77
C PRO A 12 33.66 24.38 29.18
N MET A 13 34.13 23.44 29.98
CA MET A 13 33.93 23.49 31.41
C MET A 13 34.63 24.80 31.79
N ALA A 14 33.87 25.81 31.93
CA ALA A 14 34.31 27.03 32.57
C ALA A 14 34.77 26.61 33.97
N LYS A 15 36.06 26.45 34.12
CA LYS A 15 36.71 26.07 35.36
C LYS A 15 36.72 27.24 36.37
N ALA A 16 35.70 28.04 36.34
CA ALA A 16 35.44 29.02 37.36
C ALA A 16 34.70 28.32 38.47
N ASN A 17 35.41 27.96 39.53
CA ASN A 17 34.76 27.57 40.76
C ASN A 17 33.77 28.67 41.14
N PRO A 18 32.51 28.34 41.38
CA PRO A 18 31.50 29.32 41.73
C PRO A 18 31.92 29.98 43.05
N LYS A 19 32.12 31.29 42.99
CA LYS A 19 32.53 32.09 44.14
C LYS A 19 31.39 32.40 45.11
N SER A 20 30.15 32.16 44.68
CA SER A 20 28.96 32.38 45.50
C SER A 20 27.85 31.38 45.20
N ILE A 21 26.92 31.20 46.11
CA ILE A 21 25.74 30.34 45.94
C ILE A 21 24.88 30.80 44.78
N ALA A 22 24.77 32.12 44.59
CA ALA A 22 24.00 32.70 43.46
C ALA A 22 24.59 32.31 42.08
N GLU A 23 25.90 32.28 41.94
CA GLU A 23 26.58 31.83 40.72
C GLU A 23 26.34 30.33 40.48
N LEU A 24 26.36 29.53 41.52
CA LEU A 24 26.07 28.11 41.43
C LEU A 24 24.63 27.84 40.94
N GLU A 25 23.68 28.54 41.49
CA GLU A 25 22.27 28.48 41.08
C GLU A 25 22.05 28.91 39.64
N ALA A 26 22.73 29.99 39.23
CA ALA A 26 22.69 30.46 37.83
C ALA A 26 23.28 29.41 36.85
N GLN A 27 24.39 28.76 37.23
CA GLN A 27 24.98 27.67 36.44
C GLN A 27 24.06 26.47 36.37
N LYS A 28 23.46 26.06 37.49
CA LYS A 28 22.47 24.98 37.47
C LYS A 28 21.29 25.25 36.58
N LYS A 29 20.78 26.47 36.62
CA LYS A 29 19.67 26.92 35.75
C LYS A 29 20.08 26.87 34.28
N ALA A 30 21.24 27.42 33.93
CA ALA A 30 21.75 27.41 32.57
C ALA A 30 21.92 25.98 32.01
N ILE A 31 22.43 25.07 32.81
CA ILE A 31 22.57 23.64 32.43
C ILE A 31 21.19 22.98 32.20
N LYS A 32 20.24 23.23 33.10
CA LYS A 32 18.88 22.72 32.96
C LYS A 32 18.19 23.26 31.70
N ASP A 33 18.32 24.54 31.41
CA ASP A 33 17.72 25.16 30.24
C ASP A 33 18.37 24.67 28.95
N ALA A 34 19.69 24.51 28.93
CA ALA A 34 20.40 23.88 27.81
C ALA A 34 19.97 22.43 27.58
N ALA A 35 19.87 21.63 28.62
CA ALA A 35 19.40 20.25 28.52
C ALA A 35 17.94 20.18 28.01
N ALA A 36 17.07 21.08 28.47
CA ALA A 36 15.68 21.13 28.01
C ALA A 36 15.58 21.46 26.53
N THR A 37 16.39 22.39 26.02
CA THR A 37 16.42 22.73 24.59
C THR A 37 16.94 21.58 23.73
N GLU A 38 17.97 20.87 24.17
CA GLU A 38 18.49 19.68 23.47
C GLU A 38 17.44 18.55 23.42
N VAL A 39 16.79 18.27 24.53
CA VAL A 39 15.73 17.27 24.58
C VAL A 39 14.57 17.63 23.65
N ALA A 40 14.17 18.91 23.62
CA ALA A 40 13.13 19.38 22.71
C ALA A 40 13.53 19.23 21.24
N ALA A 41 14.77 19.55 20.89
CA ALA A 41 15.30 19.38 19.54
C ALA A 41 15.34 17.89 19.12
N ILE A 42 15.77 17.01 19.99
CA ILE A 42 15.79 15.55 19.74
C ILE A 42 14.37 15.01 19.55
N ARG A 43 13.44 15.40 20.40
CA ARG A 43 12.03 15.01 20.27
C ARG A 43 11.42 15.46 18.94
N LYS A 44 11.70 16.68 18.53
CA LYS A 44 11.23 17.21 17.25
C LYS A 44 11.80 16.42 16.07
N ALA A 45 13.12 16.20 16.05
CA ALA A 45 13.79 15.44 15.00
C ALA A 45 13.28 13.99 14.94
N THR A 46 13.06 13.36 16.09
CA THR A 46 12.49 11.99 16.16
C THR A 46 11.07 11.96 15.65
N ALA A 47 10.23 12.92 16.02
CA ALA A 47 8.85 13.03 15.53
C ALA A 47 8.80 13.20 14.00
N GLU A 48 9.66 14.01 13.43
CA GLU A 48 9.77 14.21 11.98
C GLU A 48 10.18 12.91 11.27
N LYS A 49 11.17 12.17 11.80
CA LYS A 49 11.58 10.88 11.25
C LYS A 49 10.47 9.84 11.31
N VAL A 50 9.77 9.76 12.43
CA VAL A 50 8.63 8.84 12.60
C VAL A 50 7.50 9.18 11.63
N ALA A 51 7.21 10.47 11.44
CA ALA A 51 6.20 10.91 10.46
C ALA A 51 6.59 10.53 9.02
N ALA A 52 7.86 10.72 8.65
CA ALA A 52 8.38 10.32 7.34
C ALA A 52 8.28 8.81 7.12
N LEU A 53 8.64 8.00 8.11
CA LEU A 53 8.52 6.54 8.04
C LEU A 53 7.07 6.07 7.91
N LYS A 54 6.15 6.65 8.65
CA LYS A 54 4.71 6.36 8.53
C LYS A 54 4.17 6.72 7.14
N SER A 55 4.62 7.84 6.56
CA SER A 55 4.25 8.22 5.19
C SER A 55 4.76 7.20 4.17
N SER A 56 6.00 6.76 4.30
CA SER A 56 6.58 5.72 3.43
C SER A 56 5.86 4.38 3.57
N GLU A 57 5.54 3.98 4.79
CA GLU A 57 4.77 2.76 5.07
C GLU A 57 3.39 2.80 4.40
N ARG A 58 2.69 3.92 4.48
CA ARG A 58 1.39 4.08 3.80
C ARG A 58 1.49 3.94 2.29
N LYS A 59 2.55 4.50 1.69
CA LYS A 59 2.81 4.37 0.25
C LYS A 59 3.07 2.93 -0.16
N LEU A 60 3.90 2.22 0.60
CA LEU A 60 4.19 0.81 0.34
C LEU A 60 2.94 -0.07 0.48
N ARG A 61 2.15 0.12 1.51
CA ARG A 61 0.87 -0.61 1.68
C ARG A 61 -0.10 -0.33 0.53
N ALA A 62 -0.16 0.90 0.04
CA ALA A 62 -1.01 1.25 -1.11
C ALA A 62 -0.53 0.55 -2.40
N LEU A 63 0.78 0.41 -2.60
CA LEU A 63 1.35 -0.32 -3.73
C LEU A 63 1.05 -1.81 -3.63
N ASP A 64 1.21 -2.41 -2.45
CA ASP A 64 0.89 -3.83 -2.23
C ASP A 64 -0.58 -4.13 -2.53
N ILE A 65 -1.49 -3.29 -2.05
CA ILE A 65 -2.93 -3.44 -2.33
C ILE A 65 -3.22 -3.35 -3.84
N ARG A 66 -2.58 -2.42 -4.54
CA ARG A 66 -2.73 -2.28 -5.99
C ARG A 66 -2.21 -3.50 -6.73
N GLU A 67 -1.07 -4.01 -6.32
CA GLU A 67 -0.48 -5.21 -6.93
C GLU A 67 -1.34 -6.45 -6.68
N GLN A 68 -1.82 -6.61 -5.46
CA GLN A 68 -2.75 -7.69 -5.13
C GLN A 68 -4.01 -7.64 -5.99
N LYS A 69 -4.65 -6.47 -6.08
CA LYS A 69 -5.83 -6.29 -6.95
C LYS A 69 -5.53 -6.61 -8.42
N ARG A 70 -4.35 -6.22 -8.89
CA ARG A 70 -3.91 -6.51 -10.26
C ARG A 70 -3.75 -8.01 -10.51
N ARG A 71 -3.17 -8.74 -9.56
CA ARG A 71 -3.04 -10.20 -9.61
C ARG A 71 -4.41 -10.89 -9.57
N GLU A 72 -5.29 -10.44 -8.68
CA GLU A 72 -6.66 -10.97 -8.60
C GLU A 72 -7.45 -10.72 -9.91
N ASN A 73 -7.37 -9.52 -10.47
CA ASN A 73 -8.02 -9.20 -11.73
C ASN A 73 -7.45 -10.04 -12.89
N HIS A 74 -6.13 -10.22 -12.92
CA HIS A 74 -5.50 -11.07 -13.93
C HIS A 74 -5.96 -12.52 -13.82
N ALA A 75 -6.04 -13.07 -12.61
CA ALA A 75 -6.57 -14.39 -12.35
C ALA A 75 -8.04 -14.52 -12.79
N LYS A 76 -8.88 -13.52 -12.51
CA LYS A 76 -10.28 -13.49 -12.97
C LYS A 76 -10.38 -13.47 -14.49
N ILE A 77 -9.52 -12.71 -15.17
CA ILE A 77 -9.47 -12.67 -16.64
C ILE A 77 -9.07 -14.02 -17.20
N LEU A 78 -8.06 -14.68 -16.64
CA LEU A 78 -7.63 -16.02 -17.09
C LEU A 78 -8.73 -17.07 -16.92
N VAL A 79 -9.41 -17.07 -15.78
CA VAL A 79 -10.57 -17.95 -15.54
C VAL A 79 -11.69 -17.62 -16.53
N GLY A 80 -11.99 -16.34 -16.75
CA GLY A 80 -12.99 -15.89 -17.72
C GLY A 80 -12.70 -16.35 -19.14
N VAL A 81 -11.45 -16.24 -19.59
CA VAL A 81 -11.03 -16.71 -20.92
C VAL A 81 -11.22 -18.20 -21.08
N ALA A 82 -10.86 -19.00 -20.06
CA ALA A 82 -11.07 -20.44 -20.06
C ALA A 82 -12.56 -20.81 -20.10
N MET A 83 -13.40 -20.11 -19.34
CA MET A 83 -14.85 -20.32 -19.35
C MET A 83 -15.48 -19.92 -20.68
N ILE A 84 -15.06 -18.84 -21.30
CA ILE A 84 -15.50 -18.43 -22.65
C ILE A 84 -15.15 -19.49 -23.67
N HIS A 85 -13.94 -20.00 -23.66
CA HIS A 85 -13.51 -21.06 -24.55
C HIS A 85 -14.38 -22.32 -24.38
N GLN A 86 -14.64 -22.71 -23.14
CA GLN A 86 -15.51 -23.82 -22.82
C GLN A 86 -16.94 -23.64 -23.35
N CYS A 87 -17.50 -22.44 -23.22
CA CYS A 87 -18.82 -22.09 -23.75
C CYS A 87 -18.88 -22.13 -25.28
N GLN A 88 -17.80 -21.77 -25.95
CA GLN A 88 -17.71 -21.82 -27.42
C GLN A 88 -17.61 -23.23 -27.97
N THR A 89 -17.00 -24.14 -27.21
CA THR A 89 -16.75 -25.52 -27.65
C THR A 89 -17.85 -26.51 -27.24
N SER A 90 -18.68 -26.17 -26.27
CA SER A 90 -19.70 -27.07 -25.72
C SER A 90 -20.98 -26.31 -25.37
N ASP A 91 -22.09 -26.69 -26.02
CA ASP A 91 -23.42 -26.14 -25.72
C ASP A 91 -23.89 -26.47 -24.31
N ALA A 92 -23.54 -27.63 -23.80
CA ALA A 92 -23.84 -28.03 -22.42
C ALA A 92 -23.11 -27.09 -21.41
N SER A 93 -21.87 -26.73 -21.68
CA SER A 93 -21.12 -25.80 -20.85
C SER A 93 -21.70 -24.39 -20.92
N ALA A 94 -22.15 -23.95 -22.08
CA ALA A 94 -22.82 -22.65 -22.26
C ALA A 94 -24.14 -22.60 -21.45
N ALA A 95 -24.93 -23.66 -21.46
CA ALA A 95 -26.17 -23.75 -20.69
C ALA A 95 -25.90 -23.74 -19.15
N LYS A 96 -24.89 -24.45 -18.70
CA LYS A 96 -24.46 -24.43 -17.29
C LYS A 96 -23.98 -23.06 -16.87
N PHE A 97 -23.20 -22.40 -17.71
CA PHE A 97 -22.69 -21.04 -17.43
C PHE A 97 -23.81 -20.00 -17.37
N LYS A 98 -24.80 -20.13 -18.28
CA LYS A 98 -26.01 -19.31 -18.24
C LYS A 98 -26.75 -19.45 -16.91
N GLY A 99 -26.95 -20.68 -16.44
CA GLY A 99 -27.56 -20.94 -15.13
C GLY A 99 -26.77 -20.34 -13.97
N LEU A 100 -25.45 -20.41 -14.00
CA LEU A 100 -24.56 -19.76 -13.00
C LEU A 100 -24.68 -18.24 -13.02
N LEU A 101 -24.79 -17.63 -14.20
CA LEU A 101 -25.00 -16.18 -14.32
C LEU A 101 -26.36 -15.75 -13.76
N GLU A 102 -27.40 -16.51 -14.03
CA GLU A 102 -28.74 -16.26 -13.50
C GLU A 102 -28.78 -16.34 -11.97
N GLU A 103 -28.10 -17.31 -11.40
CA GLU A 103 -27.96 -17.46 -9.96
C GLU A 103 -27.12 -16.37 -9.32
N PHE A 104 -25.96 -16.06 -9.92
CA PHE A 104 -25.02 -15.07 -9.39
C PHE A 104 -25.57 -13.64 -9.44
N TYR A 105 -26.28 -13.27 -10.49
CA TYR A 105 -26.87 -11.94 -10.67
C TYR A 105 -28.38 -11.87 -10.38
N ALA A 106 -28.91 -12.81 -9.59
CA ALA A 106 -30.31 -12.83 -9.23
C ALA A 106 -30.82 -11.51 -8.60
N ASP A 107 -29.94 -10.85 -7.82
CA ASP A 107 -30.23 -9.59 -7.14
C ASP A 107 -30.08 -8.34 -8.04
N SER A 108 -29.53 -8.48 -9.23
CA SER A 108 -29.21 -7.37 -10.14
C SER A 108 -29.72 -7.66 -11.56
N PRO A 109 -30.99 -7.39 -11.88
CA PRO A 109 -31.55 -7.72 -13.19
C PRO A 109 -30.87 -7.02 -14.37
N GLU A 110 -30.34 -5.82 -14.19
CA GLU A 110 -29.60 -5.10 -15.21
C GLU A 110 -28.26 -5.76 -15.56
N ARG A 111 -27.53 -6.20 -14.52
CA ARG A 111 -26.27 -6.93 -14.71
C ARG A 111 -26.49 -8.30 -15.31
N LEU A 112 -27.57 -8.97 -14.92
CA LEU A 112 -27.99 -10.24 -15.51
C LEU A 112 -28.27 -10.09 -17.01
N LYS A 113 -29.06 -9.11 -17.39
CA LYS A 113 -29.34 -8.78 -18.80
C LYS A 113 -28.05 -8.54 -19.62
N ALA A 114 -27.15 -7.71 -19.10
CA ALA A 114 -25.88 -7.41 -19.74
C ALA A 114 -25.00 -8.65 -19.89
N SER A 115 -24.92 -9.50 -18.87
CA SER A 115 -24.12 -10.72 -18.90
C SER A 115 -24.69 -11.78 -19.86
N LEU A 116 -25.99 -11.95 -19.89
CA LEU A 116 -26.65 -12.87 -20.82
C LEU A 116 -26.52 -12.40 -22.30
N PHE A 117 -26.62 -11.09 -22.53
CA PHE A 117 -26.35 -10.53 -23.84
C PHE A 117 -24.91 -10.76 -24.29
N GLY A 118 -23.95 -10.52 -23.42
CA GLY A 118 -22.54 -10.81 -23.66
C GLY A 118 -22.27 -12.30 -23.96
N LEU A 119 -22.88 -13.18 -23.21
CA LEU A 119 -22.78 -14.63 -23.43
C LEU A 119 -23.36 -15.02 -24.80
N SER A 120 -24.50 -14.47 -25.20
CA SER A 120 -25.11 -14.74 -26.50
C SER A 120 -24.23 -14.29 -27.66
N LEU A 121 -23.51 -13.21 -27.53
CA LEU A 121 -22.54 -12.73 -28.54
C LEU A 121 -21.34 -13.67 -28.66
N ILE A 122 -20.85 -14.19 -27.55
CA ILE A 122 -19.72 -15.10 -27.49
C ILE A 122 -20.06 -16.45 -28.13
N VAL A 123 -21.23 -17.01 -27.82
CA VAL A 123 -21.69 -18.30 -28.33
C VAL A 123 -22.03 -18.24 -29.83
N LYS A 124 -22.57 -17.12 -30.30
CA LYS A 124 -22.95 -16.92 -31.72
C LYS A 124 -21.78 -16.64 -32.64
N LYS A 125 -20.59 -16.42 -32.15
CA LYS A 125 -19.42 -16.19 -32.97
C LYS A 125 -19.06 -17.51 -33.67
N PRO A 126 -19.36 -17.70 -34.97
CA PRO A 126 -18.94 -18.88 -35.69
C PRO A 126 -17.42 -18.90 -35.66
N SER A 127 -16.87 -20.05 -35.36
CA SER A 127 -15.44 -20.32 -35.57
C SER A 127 -15.17 -20.08 -37.05
N SER A 128 -14.59 -18.93 -37.36
CA SER A 128 -14.24 -18.52 -38.75
C SER A 128 -13.04 -19.28 -39.32
N ASP A 129 -12.77 -20.49 -38.83
CA ASP A 129 -11.61 -21.29 -39.23
C ASP A 129 -11.95 -22.62 -39.89
N GLN A 130 -13.15 -22.76 -40.51
CA GLN A 130 -13.46 -23.93 -41.32
C GLN A 130 -14.00 -23.59 -42.72
N GLU A 131 -13.39 -22.67 -43.39
CA GLU A 131 -13.55 -22.52 -44.87
C GLU A 131 -12.23 -22.14 -45.51
N GLN A 132 -11.29 -23.05 -45.52
CA GLN A 132 -10.26 -23.09 -46.58
C GLN A 132 -9.84 -24.57 -46.76
N ASN A 133 -10.64 -25.25 -47.59
CA ASN A 133 -10.15 -26.30 -48.43
C ASN A 133 -10.90 -26.34 -49.75
#